data_3a2a9485cb4c64906fff906d48dc48cd
#
_entry.id   3a2a9485cb4c64906fff906d48dc48cd
#
_cell.length_a   1.000
_cell.length_b   1.000
_cell.length_c   1.000
_cell.angle_alpha   90.00
_cell.angle_beta   90.00
_cell.angle_gamma   90.00
#
_symmetry.space_group_name_H-M   'P 1'
#
loop_
_entity.id
_entity.type
_entity.pdbx_description
1 polymer ?
#
loop_
_entity_poly.entity_id
_entity_poly.type
_entity_poly.pdbx_seq_one_letter_code
_entity_poly.pdbx_strand_id
1 'polypeptide(L)'
;MDLLARLPLFVLLIGFAGAAMLAPSAYAAALGMGEIARIFLFSATLLLVLTTLLGLATNGRRTPGPHGRSVLATMLGVFGVLPVALGLPLAMALPDTGMFNAWWEMVSCLTTTGATLYAAEMLAPPLHLWRSLVGWLGGLFILVTAVAVLAPLKVGGFEILSSPYGRDERFEPLPESATTARHHGRVSPMADRGTPTSRALKVLGQVMPYYAGFTLLMWIILLLAGDPGLIALSRAMGTLSTSGISPVSGATGTHSGVLGEMVVFGFLLLALSRRFWPGGAELRASDSLRSDPELRLGFSVVILVALVLFLRHFFANLEQASNSAAAPAGLLLNLQNAAVAAWGGLFNALSFLTTTGWNSVDWQGARSWSGLESPGLLLAGLAIMGGGVATTAGGVKLLRVYALARQSERELERIVHPTSVGGGGRMDRRLRGEGAYLAFIFFMLFALSIAATVLLVSIRQIEFDTAVMLSVSALTNTGPLASTIALTPSFESSAGIASNPWEGWSGLATLPKLVLAGAMIVGRLETLAILALLTPDFWRR
;
A
#
# COMPACT_ATOMS: atom_id res chain seq x y z
N MET A 1 11.86 27.57 3.98
CA MET A 1 11.68 26.55 2.96
C MET A 1 12.80 26.51 1.92
N ASP A 2 13.39 27.64 1.57
CA ASP A 2 14.44 27.70 0.52
C ASP A 2 15.73 26.93 0.83
N LEU A 3 16.12 26.86 2.09
CA LEU A 3 17.28 26.05 2.52
C LEU A 3 17.04 24.54 2.38
N LEU A 4 15.86 24.05 2.75
CA LEU A 4 15.50 22.63 2.63
C LEU A 4 15.37 22.18 1.17
N ALA A 5 14.91 23.06 0.29
CA ALA A 5 14.79 22.77 -1.15
C ALA A 5 16.13 22.60 -1.87
N ARG A 6 17.23 23.01 -1.26
CA ARG A 6 18.61 22.87 -1.76
C ARG A 6 19.24 21.53 -1.43
N LEU A 7 18.72 20.83 -0.41
CA LEU A 7 19.23 19.54 0.02
C LEU A 7 18.80 18.41 -0.94
N PRO A 8 19.64 17.38 -1.12
CA PRO A 8 19.21 16.16 -1.78
C PRO A 8 18.02 15.53 -1.05
N LEU A 9 17.03 15.01 -1.80
CA LEU A 9 15.81 14.44 -1.22
C LEU A 9 16.11 13.35 -0.18
N PHE A 10 17.11 12.51 -0.43
CA PHE A 10 17.50 11.44 0.50
C PHE A 10 18.01 11.97 1.85
N VAL A 11 18.84 13.02 1.84
CA VAL A 11 19.36 13.66 3.07
C VAL A 11 18.23 14.28 3.89
N LEU A 12 17.28 14.92 3.21
CA LEU A 12 16.11 15.49 3.84
C LEU A 12 15.24 14.42 4.52
N LEU A 13 15.08 13.25 3.90
CA LEU A 13 14.32 12.13 4.46
C LEU A 13 15.01 11.50 5.69
N ILE A 14 16.36 11.43 5.71
CA ILE A 14 17.10 11.03 6.92
C ILE A 14 16.81 12.00 8.08
N GLY A 15 16.78 13.30 7.80
CA GLY A 15 16.44 14.32 8.81
C GLY A 15 15.02 14.18 9.34
N PHE A 16 14.06 13.96 8.48
CA PHE A 16 12.67 13.69 8.90
C PHE A 16 12.56 12.41 9.73
N ALA A 17 13.28 11.35 9.37
CA ALA A 17 13.33 10.11 10.14
C ALA A 17 13.91 10.35 11.55
N GLY A 18 15.02 11.09 11.65
CA GLY A 18 15.61 11.46 12.94
C GLY A 18 14.67 12.29 13.81
N ALA A 19 14.00 13.29 13.23
CA ALA A 19 12.99 14.08 13.95
C ALA A 19 11.79 13.24 14.41
N ALA A 20 11.33 12.29 13.59
CA ALA A 20 10.23 11.39 13.93
C ALA A 20 10.55 10.47 15.12
N MET A 21 11.82 10.10 15.35
CA MET A 21 12.27 9.31 16.51
C MET A 21 12.08 10.02 17.85
N LEU A 22 11.94 11.35 17.85
CA LEU A 22 11.68 12.10 19.08
C LEU A 22 10.29 11.78 19.67
N ALA A 23 9.31 11.41 18.83
CA ALA A 23 7.97 11.07 19.31
C ALA A 23 7.95 9.79 20.19
N PRO A 24 8.48 8.62 19.74
CA PRO A 24 8.58 7.47 20.62
C PRO A 24 9.53 7.67 21.82
N SER A 25 10.58 8.52 21.69
CA SER A 25 11.44 8.90 22.81
C SER A 25 10.65 9.63 23.91
N ALA A 26 9.87 10.65 23.54
CA ALA A 26 9.04 11.38 24.48
C ALA A 26 7.96 10.48 25.11
N TYR A 27 7.34 9.62 24.32
CA TYR A 27 6.34 8.66 24.81
C TYR A 27 6.95 7.65 25.78
N ALA A 28 8.13 7.10 25.49
CA ALA A 28 8.85 6.20 26.41
C ALA A 28 9.22 6.91 27.73
N ALA A 29 9.67 8.16 27.66
CA ALA A 29 9.96 8.96 28.85
C ALA A 29 8.69 9.18 29.71
N ALA A 30 7.55 9.47 29.09
CA ALA A 30 6.27 9.64 29.78
C ALA A 30 5.78 8.36 30.47
N LEU A 31 6.13 7.19 29.93
CA LEU A 31 5.82 5.88 30.54
C LEU A 31 6.86 5.43 31.59
N GLY A 32 7.90 6.23 31.87
CA GLY A 32 8.98 5.85 32.79
C GLY A 32 9.99 4.85 32.21
N MET A 33 9.92 4.54 30.91
CA MET A 33 10.83 3.62 30.20
C MET A 33 12.11 4.33 29.77
N GLY A 34 12.93 4.76 30.75
CA GLY A 34 14.10 5.63 30.53
C GLY A 34 15.16 5.03 29.62
N GLU A 35 15.32 3.71 29.59
CA GLU A 35 16.28 3.04 28.70
C GLU A 35 15.86 3.17 27.24
N ILE A 36 14.60 2.83 26.90
CA ILE A 36 14.05 2.97 25.55
C ILE A 36 14.05 4.45 25.12
N ALA A 37 13.69 5.36 26.03
CA ALA A 37 13.72 6.80 25.74
C ALA A 37 15.11 7.27 25.32
N ARG A 38 16.17 6.83 26.03
CA ARG A 38 17.57 7.16 25.68
C ARG A 38 18.01 6.55 24.35
N ILE A 39 17.63 5.31 24.05
CA ILE A 39 17.93 4.66 22.77
C ILE A 39 17.37 5.47 21.61
N PHE A 40 16.09 5.85 21.68
CA PHE A 40 15.46 6.66 20.63
C PHE A 40 16.06 8.07 20.55
N LEU A 41 16.36 8.72 21.66
CA LEU A 41 16.99 10.03 21.67
C LEU A 41 18.40 10.00 21.06
N PHE A 42 19.20 9.00 21.41
CA PHE A 42 20.52 8.79 20.83
C PHE A 42 20.44 8.55 19.32
N SER A 43 19.55 7.68 18.88
CA SER A 43 19.35 7.40 17.46
C SER A 43 18.86 8.65 16.70
N ALA A 44 17.95 9.42 17.29
CA ALA A 44 17.47 10.68 16.73
C ALA A 44 18.61 11.70 16.56
N THR A 45 19.40 11.91 17.60
CA THR A 45 20.53 12.86 17.57
C THR A 45 21.58 12.43 16.56
N LEU A 46 21.91 11.13 16.49
CA LEU A 46 22.83 10.60 15.50
C LEU A 46 22.38 10.90 14.06
N LEU A 47 21.10 10.63 13.74
CA LEU A 47 20.57 10.89 12.40
C LEU A 47 20.47 12.39 12.08
N LEU A 48 20.12 13.24 13.05
CA LEU A 48 20.07 14.68 12.86
C LEU A 48 21.47 15.26 12.62
N VAL A 49 22.49 14.81 13.37
CA VAL A 49 23.88 15.20 13.16
C VAL A 49 24.36 14.72 11.78
N LEU A 50 24.08 13.46 11.41
CA LEU A 50 24.40 12.91 10.09
C LEU A 50 23.76 13.74 8.97
N THR A 51 22.49 14.12 9.14
CA THR A 51 21.75 14.96 8.19
C THR A 51 22.41 16.33 8.01
N THR A 52 22.82 16.97 9.10
CA THR A 52 23.52 18.28 9.05
C THR A 52 24.87 18.17 8.37
N LEU A 53 25.66 17.14 8.68
CA LEU A 53 26.96 16.88 8.05
C LEU A 53 26.82 16.62 6.55
N LEU A 54 25.89 15.74 6.16
CA LEU A 54 25.61 15.44 4.74
C LEU A 54 25.05 16.68 4.02
N GLY A 55 24.19 17.45 4.69
CA GLY A 55 23.66 18.70 4.16
C GLY A 55 24.76 19.73 3.85
N LEU A 56 25.71 19.90 4.77
CA LEU A 56 26.88 20.76 4.59
C LEU A 56 27.80 20.23 3.45
N ALA A 57 28.04 18.93 3.41
CA ALA A 57 28.90 18.31 2.40
C ALA A 57 28.31 18.38 0.98
N THR A 58 26.99 18.40 0.86
CA THR A 58 26.28 18.46 -0.43
C THR A 58 25.89 19.89 -0.83
N ASN A 59 26.07 20.87 0.05
CA ASN A 59 25.76 22.26 -0.22
C ASN A 59 26.68 22.81 -1.34
N GLY A 60 26.06 23.28 -2.43
CA GLY A 60 26.79 23.81 -3.59
C GLY A 60 27.09 22.83 -4.71
N ARG A 61 26.92 21.52 -4.53
CA ARG A 61 27.02 20.55 -5.63
C ARG A 61 25.72 20.52 -6.43
N ARG A 62 25.66 21.27 -7.52
CA ARG A 62 24.62 21.08 -8.55
C ARG A 62 24.96 19.77 -9.27
N THR A 63 24.18 18.72 -9.09
CA THR A 63 24.28 17.51 -9.89
C THR A 63 23.61 17.76 -11.26
N PRO A 64 24.39 17.98 -12.35
CA PRO A 64 23.84 18.01 -13.69
C PRO A 64 23.61 16.57 -14.14
N GLY A 65 22.40 16.08 -14.04
CA GLY A 65 22.03 14.75 -14.51
C GLY A 65 20.57 14.70 -14.91
N PRO A 66 20.15 13.76 -15.76
CA PRO A 66 18.75 13.60 -16.11
C PRO A 66 17.95 13.30 -14.83
N HIS A 67 17.08 14.23 -14.47
CA HIS A 67 16.37 14.30 -13.19
C HIS A 67 15.58 13.01 -12.83
N GLY A 68 15.11 12.25 -13.82
CA GLY A 68 14.36 11.01 -13.58
C GLY A 68 15.18 9.89 -12.93
N ARG A 69 16.45 9.72 -13.32
CA ARG A 69 17.35 8.66 -12.84
C ARG A 69 17.71 8.85 -11.38
N SER A 70 18.15 10.06 -11.04
CA SER A 70 18.53 10.42 -9.68
C SER A 70 17.35 10.21 -8.70
N VAL A 71 16.13 10.47 -9.15
CA VAL A 71 14.93 10.31 -8.30
C VAL A 71 14.55 8.85 -8.10
N LEU A 72 14.56 8.02 -9.16
CA LEU A 72 14.27 6.59 -9.01
C LEU A 72 15.33 5.88 -8.16
N ALA A 73 16.61 6.21 -8.34
CA ALA A 73 17.69 5.70 -7.49
C ALA A 73 17.52 6.16 -6.02
N THR A 74 17.09 7.40 -5.81
CA THR A 74 16.76 7.89 -4.46
C THR A 74 15.61 7.10 -3.84
N MET A 75 14.54 6.81 -4.58
CA MET A 75 13.42 6.01 -4.09
C MET A 75 13.87 4.60 -3.69
N LEU A 76 14.72 3.95 -4.50
CA LEU A 76 15.30 2.64 -4.16
C LEU A 76 16.14 2.74 -2.87
N GLY A 77 16.96 3.78 -2.73
CA GLY A 77 17.73 4.06 -1.51
C GLY A 77 16.85 4.28 -0.29
N VAL A 78 15.72 4.97 -0.44
CA VAL A 78 14.77 5.21 0.65
C VAL A 78 14.17 3.90 1.16
N PHE A 79 13.74 3.00 0.30
CA PHE A 79 13.15 1.74 0.73
C PHE A 79 14.17 0.66 1.12
N GLY A 80 15.41 0.70 0.58
CA GLY A 80 16.45 -0.30 0.88
C GLY A 80 17.43 0.12 1.97
N VAL A 81 17.90 1.37 1.93
CA VAL A 81 18.99 1.86 2.80
C VAL A 81 18.47 2.59 4.03
N LEU A 82 17.47 3.47 3.89
CA LEU A 82 16.92 4.21 5.03
C LEU A 82 16.41 3.29 6.15
N PRO A 83 15.79 2.10 5.88
CA PRO A 83 15.39 1.17 6.93
C PRO A 83 16.53 0.68 7.83
N VAL A 84 17.79 0.71 7.38
CA VAL A 84 18.94 0.41 8.25
C VAL A 84 19.02 1.41 9.39
N ALA A 85 18.87 2.69 9.08
CA ALA A 85 18.88 3.74 10.09
C ALA A 85 17.62 3.71 10.98
N LEU A 86 16.45 3.42 10.38
CA LEU A 86 15.18 3.28 11.11
C LEU A 86 15.15 2.06 12.04
N GLY A 87 15.89 0.99 11.69
CA GLY A 87 16.02 -0.24 12.48
C GLY A 87 16.95 -0.12 13.69
N LEU A 88 17.80 0.90 13.71
CA LEU A 88 18.79 1.07 14.78
C LEU A 88 18.16 1.07 16.20
N PRO A 89 17.14 1.89 16.50
CA PRO A 89 16.54 1.88 17.83
C PRO A 89 15.86 0.55 18.16
N LEU A 90 15.30 -0.16 17.17
CA LEU A 90 14.69 -1.47 17.37
C LEU A 90 15.75 -2.55 17.71
N ALA A 91 16.87 -2.56 16.98
CA ALA A 91 17.98 -3.49 17.24
C ALA A 91 18.64 -3.26 18.60
N MET A 92 18.71 -1.99 19.06
CA MET A 92 19.26 -1.65 20.37
C MET A 92 18.29 -1.99 21.52
N ALA A 93 16.98 -1.83 21.29
CA ALA A 93 15.95 -2.14 22.30
C ALA A 93 15.70 -3.65 22.43
N LEU A 94 15.98 -4.43 21.39
CA LEU A 94 15.77 -5.89 21.33
C LEU A 94 17.08 -6.58 20.87
N PRO A 95 18.08 -6.74 21.76
CA PRO A 95 19.41 -7.25 21.38
C PRO A 95 19.39 -8.64 20.72
N ASP A 96 18.46 -9.51 21.15
CA ASP A 96 18.33 -10.88 20.64
C ASP A 96 17.86 -10.94 19.18
N THR A 97 17.30 -9.84 18.66
CA THR A 97 16.77 -9.76 17.31
C THR A 97 17.82 -9.62 16.23
N GLY A 98 18.90 -8.88 16.51
CA GLY A 98 19.94 -8.54 15.55
C GLY A 98 19.51 -7.49 14.52
N MET A 99 20.52 -6.83 13.91
CA MET A 99 20.32 -5.71 12.99
C MET A 99 19.57 -6.10 11.70
N PHE A 100 19.76 -7.34 11.21
CA PHE A 100 19.10 -7.81 9.99
C PHE A 100 17.58 -7.90 10.15
N ASN A 101 17.09 -8.46 11.26
CA ASN A 101 15.66 -8.56 11.52
C ASN A 101 15.05 -7.18 11.79
N ALA A 102 15.75 -6.28 12.48
CA ALA A 102 15.33 -4.90 12.68
C ALA A 102 15.24 -4.12 11.36
N TRP A 103 16.22 -4.28 10.46
CA TRP A 103 16.17 -3.74 9.11
C TRP A 103 14.97 -4.27 8.32
N TRP A 104 14.75 -5.59 8.34
CA TRP A 104 13.65 -6.24 7.64
C TRP A 104 12.29 -5.71 8.12
N GLU A 105 12.10 -5.60 9.44
CA GLU A 105 10.89 -5.04 10.03
C GLU A 105 10.64 -3.60 9.57
N MET A 106 11.70 -2.79 9.50
CA MET A 106 11.57 -1.41 9.03
C MET A 106 11.35 -1.31 7.52
N VAL A 107 11.87 -2.24 6.71
CA VAL A 107 11.49 -2.36 5.29
C VAL A 107 9.99 -2.64 5.19
N SER A 108 9.49 -3.63 5.92
CA SER A 108 8.06 -3.96 5.94
C SER A 108 7.20 -2.79 6.37
N CYS A 109 7.58 -2.06 7.43
CA CYS A 109 6.84 -0.89 7.88
C CYS A 109 6.88 0.24 6.85
N LEU A 110 8.07 0.61 6.33
CA LEU A 110 8.23 1.74 5.42
C LEU A 110 7.58 1.50 4.05
N THR A 111 7.61 0.26 3.56
CA THR A 111 6.88 -0.14 2.35
C THR A 111 5.37 -0.27 2.57
N THR A 112 4.90 -0.03 3.79
CA THR A 112 3.51 -0.22 4.22
C THR A 112 2.98 -1.65 4.00
N THR A 113 3.86 -2.64 4.06
CA THR A 113 3.49 -4.06 3.94
C THR A 113 2.82 -4.56 5.21
N GLY A 114 3.33 -4.17 6.39
CA GLY A 114 2.75 -4.55 7.68
C GLY A 114 3.01 -6.00 8.10
N ALA A 115 3.88 -6.71 7.40
CA ALA A 115 4.40 -8.00 7.83
C ALA A 115 5.29 -7.81 9.06
N THR A 116 5.22 -8.69 10.05
CA THR A 116 6.00 -8.55 11.30
C THR A 116 6.69 -9.83 11.69
N LEU A 117 7.91 -9.68 12.22
CA LEU A 117 8.70 -10.76 12.80
C LEU A 117 8.40 -10.95 14.29
N TYR A 118 7.66 -10.04 14.91
CA TYR A 118 7.48 -10.01 16.35
C TYR A 118 6.03 -10.28 16.73
N ALA A 119 5.84 -11.09 17.77
CA ALA A 119 4.55 -11.16 18.44
C ALA A 119 4.25 -9.81 19.12
N ALA A 120 2.98 -9.43 19.14
CA ALA A 120 2.58 -8.13 19.68
C ALA A 120 3.02 -7.94 21.14
N GLU A 121 2.98 -9.00 21.93
CA GLU A 121 3.30 -9.01 23.37
C GLU A 121 4.80 -8.82 23.64
N MET A 122 5.67 -9.09 22.66
CA MET A 122 7.13 -8.92 22.79
C MET A 122 7.59 -7.47 22.68
N LEU A 123 6.75 -6.60 22.14
CA LEU A 123 7.11 -5.22 21.86
C LEU A 123 6.57 -4.28 22.93
N ALA A 124 7.45 -3.45 23.50
CA ALA A 124 7.05 -2.36 24.37
C ALA A 124 6.21 -1.30 23.61
N PRO A 125 5.27 -0.59 24.28
CA PRO A 125 4.40 0.41 23.65
C PRO A 125 5.12 1.45 22.77
N PRO A 126 6.30 1.99 23.13
CA PRO A 126 7.03 2.91 22.26
C PRO A 126 7.54 2.30 20.96
N LEU A 127 7.85 0.98 20.96
CA LEU A 127 8.26 0.26 19.75
C LEU A 127 7.09 0.04 18.80
N HIS A 128 5.89 -0.21 19.33
CA HIS A 128 4.66 -0.25 18.53
C HIS A 128 4.36 1.10 17.88
N LEU A 129 4.49 2.19 18.65
CA LEU A 129 4.34 3.54 18.13
C LEU A 129 5.33 3.81 17.00
N TRP A 130 6.58 3.38 17.17
CA TRP A 130 7.62 3.56 16.15
C TRP A 130 7.28 2.84 14.85
N ARG A 131 6.90 1.56 14.91
CA ARG A 131 6.48 0.78 13.74
C ARG A 131 5.32 1.45 13.01
N SER A 132 4.28 1.85 13.74
CA SER A 132 3.10 2.54 13.19
C SER A 132 3.47 3.86 12.55
N LEU A 133 4.35 4.65 13.18
CA LEU A 133 4.83 5.93 12.66
C LEU A 133 5.67 5.76 11.38
N VAL A 134 6.56 4.75 11.32
CA VAL A 134 7.33 4.45 10.11
C VAL A 134 6.40 4.04 8.97
N GLY A 135 5.39 3.20 9.22
CA GLY A 135 4.37 2.85 8.23
C GLY A 135 3.57 4.07 7.75
N TRP A 136 3.18 4.96 8.67
CA TRP A 136 2.48 6.19 8.36
C TRP A 136 3.32 7.14 7.49
N LEU A 137 4.61 7.31 7.81
CA LEU A 137 5.55 8.08 7.01
C LEU A 137 5.79 7.45 5.63
N GLY A 138 5.83 6.12 5.55
CA GLY A 138 5.90 5.38 4.30
C GLY A 138 4.70 5.65 3.39
N GLY A 139 3.48 5.63 3.94
CA GLY A 139 2.26 5.98 3.21
C GLY A 139 2.27 7.42 2.70
N LEU A 140 2.67 8.38 3.56
CA LEU A 140 2.83 9.78 3.16
C LEU A 140 3.88 9.95 2.04
N PHE A 141 5.02 9.27 2.17
CA PHE A 141 6.08 9.30 1.17
C PHE A 141 5.59 8.83 -0.20
N ILE A 142 4.80 7.76 -0.24
CA ILE A 142 4.22 7.27 -1.50
C ILE A 142 3.21 8.25 -2.09
N LEU A 143 2.31 8.84 -1.29
CA LEU A 143 1.38 9.86 -1.77
C LEU A 143 2.10 11.04 -2.40
N VAL A 144 3.15 11.52 -1.74
CA VAL A 144 3.97 12.65 -2.25
C VAL A 144 4.71 12.27 -3.52
N THR A 145 5.37 11.11 -3.53
CA THR A 145 6.19 10.68 -4.67
C THR A 145 5.33 10.29 -5.88
N ALA A 146 4.15 9.72 -5.68
CA ALA A 146 3.22 9.44 -6.74
C ALA A 146 2.87 10.71 -7.55
N VAL A 147 2.64 11.83 -6.86
CA VAL A 147 2.29 13.10 -7.51
C VAL A 147 3.53 13.85 -8.02
N ALA A 148 4.58 13.94 -7.20
CA ALA A 148 5.76 14.75 -7.52
C ALA A 148 6.70 14.09 -8.52
N VAL A 149 6.71 12.76 -8.58
CA VAL A 149 7.69 11.97 -9.33
C VAL A 149 7.04 11.06 -10.37
N LEU A 150 6.12 10.18 -9.97
CA LEU A 150 5.58 9.17 -10.87
C LEU A 150 4.64 9.79 -11.92
N ALA A 151 3.81 10.75 -11.55
CA ALA A 151 2.92 11.42 -12.48
C ALA A 151 3.66 12.13 -13.63
N PRO A 152 4.73 12.92 -13.41
CA PRO A 152 5.52 13.51 -14.48
C PRO A 152 6.24 12.50 -15.38
N LEU A 153 6.62 11.34 -14.82
CA LEU A 153 7.24 10.25 -15.55
C LEU A 153 6.22 9.38 -16.30
N LYS A 154 4.93 9.63 -16.12
CA LYS A 154 3.83 8.81 -16.65
C LYS A 154 3.96 7.33 -16.27
N VAL A 155 4.31 7.06 -15.02
CA VAL A 155 4.41 5.73 -14.41
C VAL A 155 3.48 5.71 -13.20
N GLY A 156 3.20 4.55 -12.62
CA GLY A 156 2.36 4.50 -11.42
C GLY A 156 0.85 4.48 -11.66
N GLY A 157 0.42 4.05 -12.86
CA GLY A 157 -0.97 4.11 -13.31
C GLY A 157 -1.31 5.39 -14.08
N PHE A 158 -0.42 6.37 -14.10
CA PHE A 158 -0.61 7.62 -14.86
C PHE A 158 -0.40 7.45 -16.37
N GLU A 159 0.22 6.37 -16.81
CA GLU A 159 0.38 6.00 -18.22
C GLU A 159 -0.96 5.82 -18.94
N ILE A 160 -2.02 5.48 -18.19
CA ILE A 160 -3.35 5.21 -18.73
C ILE A 160 -4.10 6.51 -19.04
N LEU A 161 -3.82 7.57 -18.27
CA LEU A 161 -4.49 8.85 -18.41
C LEU A 161 -3.84 9.65 -19.55
N SER A 162 -4.59 9.86 -20.65
CA SER A 162 -4.16 10.83 -21.67
C SER A 162 -4.20 12.22 -21.06
N SER A 163 -3.05 12.93 -21.08
CA SER A 163 -3.04 14.36 -20.75
C SER A 163 -3.97 15.10 -21.69
N PRO A 164 -4.86 15.99 -21.19
CA PRO A 164 -5.65 16.87 -22.05
C PRO A 164 -4.78 17.80 -22.92
N TYR A 165 -3.49 17.90 -22.61
CA TYR A 165 -2.49 18.71 -23.33
C TYR A 165 -1.64 17.93 -24.35
N GLY A 166 -1.89 16.62 -24.53
CA GLY A 166 -1.22 15.82 -25.55
C GLY A 166 -1.91 15.88 -26.91
N ARG A 167 -2.35 17.04 -27.35
CA ARG A 167 -2.60 17.31 -28.75
C ARG A 167 -1.27 17.57 -29.40
N ASP A 168 -0.88 16.67 -30.26
CA ASP A 168 0.22 16.70 -31.20
C ASP A 168 0.93 18.05 -31.36
N GLU A 169 2.05 18.24 -30.65
CA GLU A 169 3.12 19.13 -31.11
C GLU A 169 3.93 18.48 -32.25
N ARG A 170 3.33 17.54 -33.00
CA ARG A 170 3.89 17.06 -34.26
C ARG A 170 3.24 17.83 -35.41
N PHE A 171 3.97 18.86 -35.87
CA PHE A 171 3.79 19.48 -37.17
C PHE A 171 2.44 20.17 -37.45
N GLU A 172 2.18 21.33 -36.83
CA GLU A 172 1.62 22.43 -37.61
C GLU A 172 2.73 23.49 -37.78
N PRO A 173 3.12 23.86 -39.00
CA PRO A 173 3.98 25.02 -39.24
C PRO A 173 3.25 26.26 -38.74
N LEU A 174 3.88 26.98 -37.81
CA LEU A 174 3.37 28.28 -37.34
C LEU A 174 3.11 29.20 -38.51
N PRO A 175 1.91 29.77 -38.67
CA PRO A 175 1.71 30.88 -39.58
C PRO A 175 2.51 32.09 -39.07
N GLU A 176 3.32 32.69 -39.94
CA GLU A 176 4.23 33.81 -39.67
C GLU A 176 3.56 35.13 -39.22
N SER A 177 2.27 35.14 -38.89
CA SER A 177 1.50 36.37 -38.60
C SER A 177 1.01 36.56 -37.18
N ALA A 178 1.56 35.81 -36.17
CA ALA A 178 1.12 35.96 -34.78
C ALA A 178 2.15 36.66 -33.87
N THR A 179 2.64 37.83 -34.29
CA THR A 179 3.55 38.68 -33.47
C THR A 179 2.81 39.68 -32.57
N THR A 180 1.53 39.58 -32.34
CA THR A 180 0.82 40.49 -31.41
C THR A 180 -0.38 39.84 -30.77
N ALA A 181 -0.16 39.02 -29.75
CA ALA A 181 -1.17 38.80 -28.71
C ALA A 181 -0.47 38.43 -27.39
N ARG A 182 -0.03 39.43 -26.67
CA ARG A 182 0.20 39.33 -25.22
C ARG A 182 -1.18 39.08 -24.59
N HIS A 183 -1.51 37.82 -24.35
CA HIS A 183 -2.65 37.47 -23.52
C HIS A 183 -2.21 36.60 -22.36
N HIS A 184 -2.30 37.26 -21.19
CA HIS A 184 -2.58 36.76 -19.85
C HIS A 184 -2.29 35.27 -19.60
N GLY A 185 -1.20 35.07 -18.86
CA GLY A 185 -0.74 33.89 -18.16
C GLY A 185 -1.78 32.84 -17.77
N ARG A 186 -2.06 31.89 -18.64
CA ARG A 186 -2.36 30.54 -18.21
C ARG A 186 -1.03 29.79 -18.13
N VAL A 187 -0.38 29.94 -16.99
CA VAL A 187 0.79 29.11 -16.64
C VAL A 187 0.31 27.66 -16.65
N SER A 188 0.78 26.89 -17.63
CA SER A 188 0.61 25.44 -17.62
C SER A 188 1.16 24.90 -16.31
N PRO A 189 0.37 24.16 -15.48
CA PRO A 189 0.83 23.69 -14.17
C PRO A 189 2.04 22.75 -14.22
N MET A 190 2.43 22.30 -15.41
CA MET A 190 3.55 21.37 -15.64
C MET A 190 4.89 22.01 -15.99
N ALA A 191 4.93 23.32 -16.19
CA ALA A 191 6.17 24.03 -16.52
C ALA A 191 6.95 24.51 -15.30
N ASP A 192 6.66 23.99 -14.09
CA ASP A 192 7.48 24.31 -12.91
C ASP A 192 8.83 23.58 -13.05
N ARG A 193 9.83 24.29 -13.58
CA ARG A 193 11.22 23.85 -13.77
C ARG A 193 11.98 23.61 -12.45
N GLY A 194 11.26 23.45 -11.34
CA GLY A 194 11.82 23.22 -10.02
C GLY A 194 12.53 21.86 -9.89
N THR A 195 13.46 21.76 -8.96
CA THR A 195 14.12 20.50 -8.62
C THR A 195 13.08 19.46 -8.12
N PRO A 196 13.33 18.15 -8.28
CA PRO A 196 12.45 17.11 -7.74
C PRO A 196 12.13 17.30 -6.26
N THR A 197 13.11 17.77 -5.48
CA THR A 197 12.95 18.09 -4.05
C THR A 197 11.97 19.24 -3.83
N SER A 198 12.04 20.32 -4.60
CA SER A 198 11.12 21.45 -4.46
C SER A 198 9.69 21.07 -4.82
N ARG A 199 9.50 20.21 -5.83
CA ARG A 199 8.18 19.66 -6.18
C ARG A 199 7.64 18.76 -5.08
N ALA A 200 8.49 17.87 -4.53
CA ALA A 200 8.10 16.99 -3.43
C ALA A 200 7.68 17.79 -2.19
N LEU A 201 8.44 18.84 -1.81
CA LEU A 201 8.10 19.71 -0.68
C LEU A 201 6.79 20.49 -0.90
N LYS A 202 6.54 20.96 -2.12
CA LYS A 202 5.28 21.64 -2.49
C LYS A 202 4.09 20.69 -2.34
N VAL A 203 4.20 19.48 -2.89
CA VAL A 203 3.16 18.44 -2.77
C VAL A 203 2.98 18.01 -1.32
N LEU A 204 4.08 17.83 -0.57
CA LEU A 204 4.03 17.52 0.86
C LEU A 204 3.24 18.58 1.64
N GLY A 205 3.49 19.87 1.39
CA GLY A 205 2.76 20.96 2.04
C GLY A 205 1.26 20.97 1.72
N GLN A 206 0.86 20.41 0.57
CA GLN A 206 -0.54 20.28 0.19
C GLN A 206 -1.21 19.02 0.77
N VAL A 207 -0.52 17.89 0.80
CA VAL A 207 -1.05 16.59 1.23
C VAL A 207 -1.03 16.42 2.74
N MET A 208 0.06 16.87 3.40
CA MET A 208 0.30 16.67 4.84
C MET A 208 -0.86 17.15 5.73
N PRO A 209 -1.45 18.35 5.54
CA PRO A 209 -2.55 18.79 6.40
C PRO A 209 -3.76 17.87 6.36
N TYR A 210 -4.11 17.36 5.17
CA TYR A 210 -5.24 16.44 5.01
C TYR A 210 -4.92 15.05 5.56
N TYR A 211 -3.72 14.55 5.28
CA TYR A 211 -3.29 13.24 5.75
C TYR A 211 -3.21 13.18 7.28
N ALA A 212 -2.59 14.18 7.91
CA ALA A 212 -2.53 14.30 9.36
C ALA A 212 -3.91 14.62 9.96
N GLY A 213 -4.70 15.47 9.32
CA GLY A 213 -6.05 15.83 9.75
C GLY A 213 -6.99 14.62 9.76
N PHE A 214 -7.01 13.80 8.71
CA PHE A 214 -7.79 12.57 8.68
C PHE A 214 -7.30 11.54 9.70
N THR A 215 -5.98 11.43 9.92
CA THR A 215 -5.42 10.56 10.96
C THR A 215 -5.88 11.00 12.34
N LEU A 216 -5.82 12.29 12.65
CA LEU A 216 -6.27 12.85 13.91
C LEU A 216 -7.77 12.68 14.11
N LEU A 217 -8.57 12.98 13.08
CA LEU A 217 -10.02 12.80 13.11
C LEU A 217 -10.39 11.34 13.41
N MET A 218 -9.78 10.39 12.67
CA MET A 218 -10.03 8.98 12.88
C MET A 218 -9.59 8.52 14.27
N TRP A 219 -8.44 8.98 14.75
CA TRP A 219 -7.95 8.69 16.10
C TRP A 219 -8.96 9.12 17.17
N ILE A 220 -9.47 10.36 17.10
CA ILE A 220 -10.48 10.88 18.04
C ILE A 220 -11.76 10.03 17.98
N ILE A 221 -12.25 9.67 16.79
CA ILE A 221 -13.45 8.84 16.65
C ILE A 221 -13.25 7.46 17.26
N LEU A 222 -12.08 6.82 17.06
CA LEU A 222 -11.76 5.52 17.63
C LEU A 222 -11.61 5.58 19.17
N LEU A 223 -11.05 6.67 19.71
CA LEU A 223 -11.02 6.91 21.17
C LEU A 223 -12.44 7.01 21.75
N LEU A 224 -13.30 7.76 21.07
CA LEU A 224 -14.71 7.89 21.48
C LEU A 224 -15.47 6.55 21.34
N ALA A 225 -15.05 5.69 20.42
CA ALA A 225 -15.58 4.33 20.27
C ALA A 225 -15.07 3.34 21.33
N GLY A 226 -14.13 3.75 22.20
CA GLY A 226 -13.63 2.98 23.35
C GLY A 226 -12.29 2.29 23.15
N ASP A 227 -11.58 2.51 22.05
CA ASP A 227 -10.23 1.94 21.86
C ASP A 227 -9.20 2.64 22.78
N PRO A 228 -8.23 1.90 23.35
CA PRO A 228 -7.10 2.49 24.07
C PRO A 228 -6.27 3.43 23.18
N GLY A 229 -5.73 4.50 23.77
CA GLY A 229 -5.08 5.60 23.02
C GLY A 229 -4.04 5.18 22.00
N LEU A 230 -3.13 4.26 22.35
CA LEU A 230 -2.09 3.75 21.45
C LEU A 230 -2.69 2.88 20.33
N ILE A 231 -3.64 2.01 20.68
CA ILE A 231 -4.30 1.12 19.71
C ILE A 231 -5.09 1.97 18.70
N ALA A 232 -5.88 2.92 19.18
CA ALA A 232 -6.65 3.85 18.34
C ALA A 232 -5.73 4.65 17.38
N LEU A 233 -4.60 5.17 17.89
CA LEU A 233 -3.62 5.91 17.07
C LEU A 233 -2.98 5.01 16.01
N SER A 234 -2.53 3.82 16.40
CA SER A 234 -1.91 2.87 15.47
C SER A 234 -2.89 2.40 14.39
N ARG A 235 -4.17 2.17 14.76
CA ARG A 235 -5.23 1.85 13.78
C ARG A 235 -5.48 3.01 12.82
N ALA A 236 -5.54 4.25 13.31
CA ALA A 236 -5.71 5.42 12.45
C ALA A 236 -4.53 5.57 11.48
N MET A 237 -3.29 5.44 11.98
CA MET A 237 -2.08 5.47 11.14
C MET A 237 -2.07 4.32 10.13
N GLY A 238 -2.37 3.10 10.55
CA GLY A 238 -2.38 1.89 9.72
C GLY A 238 -3.44 1.94 8.62
N THR A 239 -4.62 2.52 8.90
CA THR A 239 -5.70 2.70 7.91
C THR A 239 -5.33 3.72 6.85
N LEU A 240 -4.88 4.92 7.26
CA LEU A 240 -4.54 5.99 6.31
C LEU A 240 -3.34 5.63 5.44
N SER A 241 -2.36 4.91 5.99
CA SER A 241 -1.20 4.39 5.25
C SER A 241 -1.48 3.08 4.52
N THR A 242 -2.64 2.45 4.76
CA THR A 242 -2.98 1.10 4.28
C THR A 242 -1.91 0.05 4.63
N SER A 243 -1.21 0.23 5.77
CA SER A 243 -0.11 -0.65 6.17
C SER A 243 -0.55 -1.88 6.97
N GLY A 244 -1.76 -1.85 7.53
CA GLY A 244 -2.24 -2.94 8.38
C GLY A 244 -1.44 -3.16 9.67
N ILE A 245 -0.54 -2.24 10.04
CA ILE A 245 0.26 -2.35 11.27
C ILE A 245 -0.63 -2.16 12.48
N SER A 246 -0.62 -3.15 13.38
CA SER A 246 -1.39 -3.13 14.63
C SER A 246 -0.49 -3.46 15.82
N PRO A 247 -0.71 -2.83 16.99
CA PRO A 247 -0.05 -3.17 18.24
C PRO A 247 -0.65 -4.41 18.93
N VAL A 248 -1.72 -4.97 18.37
CA VAL A 248 -2.40 -6.16 18.87
C VAL A 248 -2.47 -7.23 17.79
N SER A 249 -2.46 -8.49 18.21
CA SER A 249 -2.55 -9.62 17.29
C SER A 249 -3.98 -9.73 16.73
N GLY A 250 -4.16 -9.24 15.52
CA GLY A 250 -5.45 -9.28 14.83
C GLY A 250 -6.46 -8.23 15.31
N ALA A 251 -7.74 -8.48 14.99
CA ALA A 251 -8.84 -7.61 15.37
C ALA A 251 -9.31 -7.78 16.83
N THR A 252 -8.93 -8.87 17.48
CA THR A 252 -9.44 -9.30 18.78
C THR A 252 -9.01 -8.43 19.97
N GLY A 253 -7.98 -7.60 19.81
CA GLY A 253 -7.48 -6.70 20.86
C GLY A 253 -8.12 -5.31 20.86
N THR A 254 -9.18 -5.08 20.07
CA THR A 254 -9.88 -3.79 19.98
C THR A 254 -11.14 -3.79 20.83
N HIS A 255 -11.38 -2.68 21.54
CA HIS A 255 -12.56 -2.51 22.39
C HIS A 255 -13.74 -1.87 21.64
N SER A 256 -13.48 -1.21 20.51
CA SER A 256 -14.50 -0.50 19.72
C SER A 256 -15.45 -1.41 18.93
N GLY A 257 -15.11 -2.70 18.78
CA GLY A 257 -15.95 -3.69 18.09
C GLY A 257 -16.37 -3.27 16.67
N VAL A 258 -17.61 -3.58 16.30
CA VAL A 258 -18.19 -3.27 14.97
C VAL A 258 -18.20 -1.77 14.67
N LEU A 259 -18.40 -0.91 15.67
CA LEU A 259 -18.41 0.54 15.47
C LEU A 259 -17.03 1.04 15.02
N GLY A 260 -15.96 0.57 15.64
CA GLY A 260 -14.59 0.87 15.19
C GLY A 260 -14.30 0.34 13.77
N GLU A 261 -14.84 -0.84 13.42
CA GLU A 261 -14.73 -1.36 12.04
C GLU A 261 -15.47 -0.50 11.02
N MET A 262 -16.66 0.01 11.33
CA MET A 262 -17.39 0.93 10.45
C MET A 262 -16.58 2.21 10.18
N VAL A 263 -15.91 2.74 11.21
CA VAL A 263 -15.02 3.90 11.07
C VAL A 263 -13.85 3.56 10.15
N VAL A 264 -13.15 2.45 10.41
CA VAL A 264 -12.05 1.97 9.56
C VAL A 264 -12.52 1.80 8.12
N PHE A 265 -13.66 1.13 7.90
CA PHE A 265 -14.26 0.92 6.58
C PHE A 265 -14.47 2.24 5.83
N GLY A 266 -15.05 3.25 6.50
CA GLY A 266 -15.26 4.58 5.92
C GLY A 266 -13.96 5.25 5.46
N PHE A 267 -12.89 5.17 6.27
CA PHE A 267 -11.59 5.75 5.91
C PHE A 267 -10.82 4.93 4.86
N LEU A 268 -11.01 3.61 4.77
CA LEU A 268 -10.42 2.80 3.71
C LEU A 268 -10.93 3.17 2.31
N LEU A 269 -12.13 3.75 2.19
CA LEU A 269 -12.62 4.26 0.92
C LEU A 269 -11.70 5.34 0.30
N LEU A 270 -10.94 6.07 1.12
CA LEU A 270 -9.97 7.05 0.65
C LEU A 270 -8.83 6.42 -0.19
N ALA A 271 -8.57 5.13 0.00
CA ALA A 271 -7.57 4.39 -0.75
C ALA A 271 -8.07 3.84 -2.10
N LEU A 272 -9.37 3.98 -2.41
CA LEU A 272 -9.93 3.54 -3.69
C LEU A 272 -9.76 4.56 -4.81
N SER A 273 -9.63 5.85 -4.50
CA SER A 273 -9.48 6.88 -5.52
C SER A 273 -8.64 8.05 -5.04
N ARG A 274 -7.81 8.54 -5.94
CA ARG A 274 -7.01 9.74 -5.73
C ARG A 274 -7.84 11.01 -5.53
N ARG A 275 -9.10 11.05 -5.93
CA ARG A 275 -9.95 12.24 -5.82
C ARG A 275 -10.14 12.76 -4.39
N PHE A 276 -9.92 11.89 -3.42
CA PHE A 276 -9.95 12.25 -2.01
C PHE A 276 -8.71 13.02 -1.53
N TRP A 277 -7.62 13.05 -2.35
CA TRP A 277 -6.35 13.66 -1.98
C TRP A 277 -6.10 14.95 -2.76
N PRO A 278 -5.58 16.02 -2.12
CA PRO A 278 -5.21 17.25 -2.81
C PRO A 278 -3.98 17.05 -3.70
N GLY A 279 -3.81 17.90 -4.70
CA GLY A 279 -2.60 17.94 -5.54
C GLY A 279 -2.74 17.32 -6.92
N GLY A 280 -3.91 16.76 -7.28
CA GLY A 280 -4.17 16.20 -8.59
C GLY A 280 -5.05 17.05 -9.49
N ALA A 281 -4.62 18.26 -9.85
CA ALA A 281 -5.42 19.18 -10.66
C ALA A 281 -5.85 18.61 -12.03
N GLU A 282 -5.07 17.67 -12.57
CA GLU A 282 -5.34 17.05 -13.87
C GLU A 282 -6.49 16.02 -13.84
N LEU A 283 -6.77 15.44 -12.68
CA LEU A 283 -7.88 14.51 -12.47
C LEU A 283 -9.13 15.19 -11.90
N ARG A 284 -9.06 16.46 -11.57
CA ARG A 284 -10.21 17.31 -11.24
C ARG A 284 -11.00 17.73 -12.48
N ALA A 285 -11.19 16.83 -13.44
CA ALA A 285 -12.24 17.07 -14.41
C ALA A 285 -13.56 17.20 -13.64
N SER A 286 -14.39 18.14 -14.05
CA SER A 286 -15.68 18.55 -13.49
C SER A 286 -16.74 17.44 -13.37
N ASP A 287 -16.32 16.18 -13.47
CA ASP A 287 -17.19 15.02 -13.46
C ASP A 287 -17.53 14.63 -12.01
N SER A 288 -18.77 14.25 -11.78
CA SER A 288 -19.26 13.78 -10.47
C SER A 288 -18.45 12.58 -9.96
N LEU A 289 -18.33 12.39 -8.64
CA LEU A 289 -17.70 11.20 -8.03
C LEU A 289 -18.27 9.88 -8.58
N ARG A 290 -19.55 9.90 -9.01
CA ARG A 290 -20.23 8.74 -9.60
C ARG A 290 -19.66 8.33 -10.96
N SER A 291 -18.96 9.21 -11.67
CA SER A 291 -18.35 8.93 -12.98
C SER A 291 -16.90 8.42 -12.88
N ASP A 292 -16.35 8.32 -11.66
CA ASP A 292 -14.99 7.83 -11.45
C ASP A 292 -14.91 6.31 -11.71
N PRO A 293 -14.08 5.87 -12.69
CA PRO A 293 -13.96 4.46 -13.02
C PRO A 293 -13.34 3.64 -11.89
N GLU A 294 -12.41 4.21 -11.11
CA GLU A 294 -11.77 3.51 -9.99
C GLU A 294 -12.79 3.23 -8.88
N LEU A 295 -13.60 4.23 -8.49
CA LEU A 295 -14.64 4.05 -7.48
C LEU A 295 -15.70 3.05 -7.93
N ARG A 296 -16.17 3.16 -9.17
CA ARG A 296 -17.19 2.25 -9.70
C ARG A 296 -16.69 0.81 -9.74
N LEU A 297 -15.47 0.58 -10.26
CA LEU A 297 -14.88 -0.75 -10.29
C LEU A 297 -14.62 -1.26 -8.86
N GLY A 298 -14.04 -0.44 -8.00
CA GLY A 298 -13.74 -0.81 -6.61
C GLY A 298 -15.01 -1.23 -5.85
N PHE A 299 -16.07 -0.41 -5.90
CA PHE A 299 -17.34 -0.77 -5.26
C PHE A 299 -17.98 -2.01 -5.86
N SER A 300 -17.99 -2.16 -7.20
CA SER A 300 -18.59 -3.34 -7.84
C SER A 300 -17.84 -4.62 -7.46
N VAL A 301 -16.52 -4.59 -7.39
CA VAL A 301 -15.69 -5.74 -6.99
C VAL A 301 -15.90 -6.05 -5.51
N VAL A 302 -15.89 -5.05 -4.63
CA VAL A 302 -16.11 -5.24 -3.18
C VAL A 302 -17.48 -5.88 -2.93
N ILE A 303 -18.54 -5.36 -3.57
CA ILE A 303 -19.90 -5.90 -3.42
C ILE A 303 -19.98 -7.33 -3.99
N LEU A 304 -19.42 -7.57 -5.16
CA LEU A 304 -19.43 -8.89 -5.80
C LEU A 304 -18.71 -9.92 -4.93
N VAL A 305 -17.50 -9.62 -4.46
CA VAL A 305 -16.72 -10.54 -3.64
C VAL A 305 -17.37 -10.75 -2.27
N ALA A 306 -17.88 -9.69 -1.64
CA ALA A 306 -18.63 -9.81 -0.39
C ALA A 306 -19.87 -10.71 -0.55
N LEU A 307 -20.60 -10.57 -1.67
CA LEU A 307 -21.74 -11.43 -1.98
C LEU A 307 -21.30 -12.90 -2.18
N VAL A 308 -20.22 -13.13 -2.92
CA VAL A 308 -19.69 -14.50 -3.14
C VAL A 308 -19.26 -15.13 -1.81
N LEU A 309 -18.55 -14.38 -0.97
CA LEU A 309 -18.14 -14.85 0.37
C LEU A 309 -19.36 -15.14 1.25
N PHE A 310 -20.33 -14.24 1.26
CA PHE A 310 -21.58 -14.44 2.02
C PHE A 310 -22.33 -15.68 1.56
N LEU A 311 -22.56 -15.84 0.26
CA LEU A 311 -23.26 -17.02 -0.30
C LEU A 311 -22.51 -18.31 0.04
N ARG A 312 -21.19 -18.31 -0.09
CA ARG A 312 -20.36 -19.47 0.25
C ARG A 312 -20.55 -19.87 1.73
N HIS A 313 -20.47 -18.91 2.64
CA HIS A 313 -20.68 -19.17 4.07
C HIS A 313 -22.12 -19.59 4.39
N PHE A 314 -23.09 -18.97 3.72
CA PHE A 314 -24.50 -19.27 3.93
C PHE A 314 -24.85 -20.69 3.46
N PHE A 315 -24.43 -21.10 2.26
CA PHE A 315 -24.67 -22.47 1.77
C PHE A 315 -23.94 -23.51 2.60
N ALA A 316 -22.71 -23.26 3.02
CA ALA A 316 -21.97 -24.18 3.87
C ALA A 316 -22.67 -24.37 5.25
N ASN A 317 -23.25 -23.32 5.82
CA ASN A 317 -24.03 -23.43 7.05
C ASN A 317 -25.32 -24.25 6.85
N LEU A 318 -26.02 -24.07 5.72
CA LEU A 318 -27.21 -24.87 5.41
C LEU A 318 -26.87 -26.37 5.29
N GLU A 319 -25.76 -26.70 4.64
CA GLU A 319 -25.28 -28.07 4.52
C GLU A 319 -24.91 -28.67 5.88
N GLN A 320 -24.20 -27.92 6.72
CA GLN A 320 -23.84 -28.34 8.07
C GLN A 320 -25.08 -28.53 8.96
N ALA A 321 -26.06 -27.63 8.87
CA ALA A 321 -27.32 -27.73 9.58
C ALA A 321 -28.16 -28.95 9.15
N SER A 322 -28.12 -29.34 7.88
CA SER A 322 -28.81 -30.53 7.38
C SER A 322 -28.18 -31.85 7.86
N ASN A 323 -26.85 -31.82 8.11
CA ASN A 323 -26.08 -32.99 8.51
C ASN A 323 -25.99 -33.16 10.05
N SER A 324 -26.34 -32.12 10.82
CA SER A 324 -26.29 -32.14 12.28
C SER A 324 -27.64 -32.56 12.85
N ALA A 325 -27.65 -33.59 13.76
CA ALA A 325 -28.82 -33.99 14.51
C ALA A 325 -29.21 -32.97 15.64
N ALA A 326 -28.49 -31.87 15.74
CA ALA A 326 -28.77 -30.81 16.71
C ALA A 326 -29.98 -29.98 16.28
N ALA A 327 -30.82 -29.60 17.27
CA ALA A 327 -31.97 -28.72 17.01
C ALA A 327 -31.52 -27.45 16.24
N PRO A 328 -32.25 -27.00 15.20
CA PRO A 328 -31.89 -25.81 14.45
C PRO A 328 -31.81 -24.60 15.38
N ALA A 329 -30.71 -23.88 15.30
CA ALA A 329 -30.58 -22.61 16.01
C ALA A 329 -31.77 -21.72 15.68
N GLY A 330 -32.30 -20.97 16.64
CA GLY A 330 -33.49 -20.16 16.44
C GLY A 330 -33.29 -19.19 15.24
N LEU A 331 -34.37 -18.93 14.50
CA LEU A 331 -34.35 -18.09 13.31
C LEU A 331 -33.59 -16.74 13.51
N LEU A 332 -33.81 -16.11 14.68
CA LEU A 332 -33.15 -14.83 15.03
C LEU A 332 -31.63 -14.96 15.13
N LEU A 333 -31.14 -16.05 15.75
CA LEU A 333 -29.69 -16.31 15.86
C LEU A 333 -29.06 -16.55 14.50
N ASN A 334 -29.73 -17.28 13.61
CA ASN A 334 -29.27 -17.50 12.24
C ASN A 334 -29.25 -16.20 11.43
N LEU A 335 -30.23 -15.31 11.58
CA LEU A 335 -30.25 -14.00 10.93
C LEU A 335 -29.13 -13.09 11.45
N GLN A 336 -28.87 -13.10 12.75
CA GLN A 336 -27.77 -12.35 13.35
C GLN A 336 -26.42 -12.84 12.81
N ASN A 337 -26.17 -14.14 12.80
CA ASN A 337 -24.93 -14.74 12.28
C ASN A 337 -24.77 -14.47 10.77
N ALA A 338 -25.86 -14.51 10.01
CA ALA A 338 -25.85 -14.16 8.59
C ALA A 338 -25.48 -12.67 8.37
N ALA A 339 -26.02 -11.75 9.18
CA ALA A 339 -25.68 -10.33 9.10
C ALA A 339 -24.21 -10.07 9.44
N VAL A 340 -23.69 -10.75 10.48
CA VAL A 340 -22.28 -10.71 10.88
C VAL A 340 -21.37 -11.24 9.76
N ALA A 341 -21.74 -12.36 9.13
CA ALA A 341 -21.00 -12.92 8.01
C ALA A 341 -21.01 -12.00 6.78
N ALA A 342 -22.14 -11.35 6.49
CA ALA A 342 -22.26 -10.38 5.41
C ALA A 342 -21.36 -9.15 5.66
N TRP A 343 -21.39 -8.59 6.87
CA TRP A 343 -20.52 -7.47 7.25
C TRP A 343 -19.04 -7.85 7.19
N GLY A 344 -18.66 -8.99 7.77
CA GLY A 344 -17.30 -9.49 7.74
C GLY A 344 -16.77 -9.69 6.33
N GLY A 345 -17.61 -10.24 5.42
CA GLY A 345 -17.28 -10.37 4.00
C GLY A 345 -17.07 -9.01 3.31
N LEU A 346 -17.94 -8.03 3.60
CA LEU A 346 -17.84 -6.68 3.04
C LEU A 346 -16.58 -5.95 3.54
N PHE A 347 -16.31 -6.00 4.85
CA PHE A 347 -15.14 -5.38 5.47
C PHE A 347 -13.85 -5.99 4.92
N ASN A 348 -13.75 -7.33 4.90
CA ASN A 348 -12.57 -8.02 4.39
C ASN A 348 -12.36 -7.74 2.91
N ALA A 349 -13.41 -7.75 2.09
CA ALA A 349 -13.28 -7.44 0.67
C ALA A 349 -12.68 -6.05 0.43
N LEU A 350 -13.13 -5.02 1.15
CA LEU A 350 -12.56 -3.67 1.05
C LEU A 350 -11.14 -3.61 1.62
N SER A 351 -10.89 -4.22 2.78
CA SER A 351 -9.60 -4.21 3.45
C SER A 351 -8.49 -4.84 2.60
N PHE A 352 -8.79 -5.98 1.94
CA PHE A 352 -7.81 -6.63 1.06
C PHE A 352 -7.69 -5.97 -0.31
N LEU A 353 -8.77 -5.38 -0.85
CA LEU A 353 -8.68 -4.58 -2.08
C LEU A 353 -7.81 -3.32 -1.88
N THR A 354 -7.90 -2.69 -0.72
CA THR A 354 -7.05 -1.54 -0.36
C THR A 354 -5.66 -1.94 0.15
N THR A 355 -5.33 -3.26 0.12
CA THR A 355 -4.06 -3.83 0.57
C THR A 355 -3.72 -3.57 2.04
N THR A 356 -4.70 -3.23 2.86
CA THR A 356 -4.54 -3.03 4.31
C THR A 356 -4.45 -4.38 5.04
N GLY A 357 -5.28 -5.35 4.64
CA GLY A 357 -5.23 -6.72 5.10
C GLY A 357 -5.80 -6.98 6.50
N TRP A 358 -6.55 -6.03 7.09
CA TRP A 358 -7.22 -6.28 8.35
C TRP A 358 -8.45 -7.14 8.18
N ASN A 359 -8.63 -8.08 9.13
CA ASN A 359 -9.82 -8.90 9.23
C ASN A 359 -10.87 -8.24 10.14
N SER A 360 -12.14 -8.50 9.86
CA SER A 360 -13.23 -8.14 10.77
C SER A 360 -13.12 -8.90 12.11
N VAL A 361 -13.52 -8.25 13.21
CA VAL A 361 -13.54 -8.84 14.56
C VAL A 361 -14.36 -10.14 14.57
N ASP A 362 -15.50 -10.11 13.92
CA ASP A 362 -16.45 -11.22 13.91
C ASP A 362 -16.18 -12.25 12.78
N TRP A 363 -15.10 -12.06 12.00
CA TRP A 363 -14.80 -12.96 10.88
C TRP A 363 -14.55 -14.41 11.32
N GLN A 364 -13.94 -14.61 12.49
CA GLN A 364 -13.76 -15.94 13.04
C GLN A 364 -15.09 -16.58 13.45
N GLY A 365 -16.01 -15.80 14.01
CA GLY A 365 -17.37 -16.25 14.32
C GLY A 365 -18.12 -16.67 13.05
N ALA A 366 -18.01 -15.90 11.98
CA ALA A 366 -18.60 -16.25 10.68
C ALA A 366 -18.02 -17.55 10.09
N ARG A 367 -16.72 -17.78 10.26
CA ARG A 367 -16.04 -19.01 9.81
C ARG A 367 -16.49 -20.23 10.63
N SER A 368 -16.57 -20.11 11.95
CA SER A 368 -17.06 -21.18 12.82
C SER A 368 -18.53 -21.52 12.55
N TRP A 369 -19.36 -20.52 12.27
CA TRP A 369 -20.76 -20.71 11.90
C TRP A 369 -20.93 -21.48 10.58
N SER A 370 -20.06 -21.25 9.61
CA SER A 370 -20.11 -21.90 8.29
C SER A 370 -19.30 -23.19 8.20
N GLY A 371 -18.44 -23.49 9.19
CA GLY A 371 -17.51 -24.60 9.14
C GLY A 371 -16.39 -24.46 8.07
N LEU A 372 -16.23 -23.28 7.47
CA LEU A 372 -15.21 -23.02 6.46
C LEU A 372 -13.95 -22.39 7.08
N GLU A 373 -12.85 -23.12 7.06
CA GLU A 373 -11.59 -22.68 7.69
C GLU A 373 -10.86 -21.57 6.91
N SER A 374 -11.04 -21.50 5.59
CA SER A 374 -10.33 -20.56 4.73
C SER A 374 -11.29 -19.70 3.90
N PRO A 375 -11.05 -18.37 3.80
CA PRO A 375 -11.80 -17.50 2.89
C PRO A 375 -11.49 -17.77 1.41
N GLY A 376 -10.55 -18.71 1.13
CA GLY A 376 -10.08 -19.02 -0.21
C GLY A 376 -9.13 -17.95 -0.77
N LEU A 377 -8.69 -18.15 -2.01
CA LEU A 377 -7.76 -17.26 -2.71
C LEU A 377 -8.40 -15.94 -3.18
N LEU A 378 -9.70 -15.71 -2.92
CA LEU A 378 -10.40 -14.48 -3.31
C LEU A 378 -9.75 -13.23 -2.73
N LEU A 379 -9.33 -13.28 -1.45
CA LEU A 379 -8.66 -12.16 -0.79
C LEU A 379 -7.29 -11.87 -1.39
N ALA A 380 -6.54 -12.90 -1.79
CA ALA A 380 -5.28 -12.73 -2.51
C ALA A 380 -5.50 -12.09 -3.89
N GLY A 381 -6.55 -12.50 -4.61
CA GLY A 381 -6.95 -11.87 -5.86
C GLY A 381 -7.27 -10.38 -5.71
N LEU A 382 -7.98 -10.00 -4.64
CA LEU A 382 -8.25 -8.60 -4.31
C LEU A 382 -6.97 -7.81 -4.01
N ALA A 383 -6.05 -8.37 -3.23
CA ALA A 383 -4.77 -7.74 -2.93
C ALA A 383 -3.92 -7.54 -4.21
N ILE A 384 -3.96 -8.50 -5.16
CA ILE A 384 -3.31 -8.37 -6.47
C ILE A 384 -3.95 -7.22 -7.27
N MET A 385 -5.28 -7.12 -7.30
CA MET A 385 -5.96 -6.00 -7.98
C MET A 385 -5.51 -4.65 -7.41
N GLY A 386 -5.46 -4.53 -6.09
CA GLY A 386 -5.00 -3.34 -5.39
C GLY A 386 -5.99 -2.18 -5.43
N GLY A 387 -5.63 -1.06 -4.79
CA GLY A 387 -6.46 0.14 -4.71
C GLY A 387 -6.29 1.12 -5.88
N GLY A 388 -6.68 2.38 -5.65
CA GLY A 388 -6.61 3.45 -6.65
C GLY A 388 -5.20 3.92 -6.97
N VAL A 389 -5.04 4.55 -8.13
CA VAL A 389 -3.79 5.18 -8.56
C VAL A 389 -3.46 6.37 -7.65
N ALA A 390 -2.19 6.55 -7.33
CA ALA A 390 -1.68 7.60 -6.44
C ALA A 390 -2.38 7.64 -5.07
N THR A 391 -2.71 6.47 -4.55
CA THR A 391 -3.12 6.25 -3.18
C THR A 391 -2.03 5.46 -2.42
N THR A 392 -2.24 5.26 -1.12
CA THR A 392 -1.34 4.46 -0.28
C THR A 392 -1.42 2.96 -0.55
N ALA A 393 -2.48 2.47 -1.18
CA ALA A 393 -2.66 1.05 -1.50
C ALA A 393 -1.59 0.50 -2.44
N GLY A 394 -1.29 -0.79 -2.33
CA GLY A 394 -0.39 -1.55 -3.20
C GLY A 394 -1.10 -2.22 -4.39
N GLY A 395 -0.52 -3.30 -4.92
CA GLY A 395 -1.08 -4.10 -6.02
C GLY A 395 -0.98 -3.47 -7.40
N VAL A 396 -1.68 -4.07 -8.38
CA VAL A 396 -1.65 -3.66 -9.81
C VAL A 396 -2.31 -2.31 -10.07
N LYS A 397 -3.25 -1.90 -9.24
CA LYS A 397 -4.08 -0.68 -9.31
C LYS A 397 -5.36 -0.84 -10.14
N LEU A 398 -6.46 -0.35 -9.57
CA LEU A 398 -7.80 -0.44 -10.16
C LEU A 398 -7.89 0.16 -11.57
N LEU A 399 -7.19 1.28 -11.83
CA LEU A 399 -7.24 1.92 -13.15
C LEU A 399 -6.62 1.05 -14.25
N ARG A 400 -5.56 0.30 -13.95
CA ARG A 400 -4.96 -0.65 -14.90
C ARG A 400 -5.89 -1.82 -15.19
N VAL A 401 -6.51 -2.38 -14.14
CA VAL A 401 -7.52 -3.44 -14.30
C VAL A 401 -8.70 -2.94 -15.14
N TYR A 402 -9.17 -1.72 -14.89
CA TYR A 402 -10.23 -1.09 -15.68
C TYR A 402 -9.84 -0.92 -17.16
N ALA A 403 -8.61 -0.44 -17.42
CA ALA A 403 -8.11 -0.26 -18.78
C ALA A 403 -8.02 -1.59 -19.55
N LEU A 404 -7.53 -2.66 -18.87
CA LEU A 404 -7.46 -4.00 -19.46
C LEU A 404 -8.86 -4.57 -19.76
N ALA A 405 -9.80 -4.43 -18.82
CA ALA A 405 -11.17 -4.90 -19.01
C ALA A 405 -11.84 -4.20 -20.21
N ARG A 406 -11.68 -2.86 -20.30
CA ARG A 406 -12.22 -2.08 -21.43
C ARG A 406 -11.56 -2.42 -22.77
N GLN A 407 -10.26 -2.70 -22.77
CA GLN A 407 -9.59 -3.16 -23.99
C GLN A 407 -10.09 -4.54 -24.42
N SER A 408 -10.28 -5.45 -23.47
CA SER A 408 -10.84 -6.78 -23.75
C SER A 408 -12.26 -6.69 -24.35
N GLU A 409 -13.12 -5.83 -23.78
CA GLU A 409 -14.46 -5.57 -24.36
C GLU A 409 -14.37 -5.08 -25.82
N ARG A 410 -13.47 -4.14 -26.10
CA ARG A 410 -13.27 -3.63 -27.47
C ARG A 410 -12.78 -4.68 -28.46
N GLU A 411 -11.85 -5.52 -28.03
CA GLU A 411 -11.36 -6.59 -28.90
C GLU A 411 -12.46 -7.64 -29.15
N LEU A 412 -13.27 -7.95 -28.14
CA LEU A 412 -14.45 -8.82 -28.32
C LEU A 412 -15.49 -8.20 -29.27
N GLU A 413 -15.79 -6.90 -29.13
CA GLU A 413 -16.69 -6.20 -30.06
C GLU A 413 -16.17 -6.23 -31.49
N ARG A 414 -14.85 -6.10 -31.70
CA ARG A 414 -14.23 -6.19 -33.04
C ARG A 414 -14.32 -7.59 -33.66
N ILE A 415 -14.27 -8.62 -32.81
CA ILE A 415 -14.43 -10.00 -33.27
C ILE A 415 -15.90 -10.25 -33.74
N VAL A 416 -16.86 -9.75 -32.94
CA VAL A 416 -18.31 -9.95 -33.22
C VAL A 416 -18.80 -8.99 -34.32
N HIS A 417 -18.32 -7.74 -34.32
CA HIS A 417 -18.72 -6.70 -35.27
C HIS A 417 -17.48 -6.01 -35.88
N PRO A 418 -16.87 -6.59 -36.92
CA PRO A 418 -15.62 -6.09 -37.54
C PRO A 418 -15.71 -4.66 -38.06
N THR A 419 -16.92 -4.18 -38.38
CA THR A 419 -17.18 -2.82 -38.90
C THR A 419 -17.48 -1.79 -37.81
N SER A 420 -17.50 -2.20 -36.56
CA SER A 420 -17.75 -1.29 -35.43
C SER A 420 -16.60 -0.28 -35.28
N VAL A 421 -16.94 1.02 -35.35
CA VAL A 421 -16.03 2.12 -35.04
C VAL A 421 -16.04 2.36 -33.52
N GLY A 422 -15.79 1.34 -32.74
CA GLY A 422 -15.95 1.32 -31.29
C GLY A 422 -15.43 2.55 -30.54
N GLY A 423 -16.17 3.01 -29.54
CA GLY A 423 -15.71 3.93 -28.51
C GLY A 423 -16.16 5.39 -28.62
N GLY A 424 -17.47 5.64 -28.39
CA GLY A 424 -18.04 7.00 -28.40
C GLY A 424 -18.04 7.78 -27.09
N GLY A 425 -17.58 7.22 -25.96
CA GLY A 425 -17.65 7.86 -24.65
C GLY A 425 -16.51 8.84 -24.37
N ARG A 426 -16.76 9.89 -23.53
CA ARG A 426 -15.71 10.83 -23.08
C ARG A 426 -14.53 10.12 -22.39
N MET A 427 -14.81 9.03 -21.65
CA MET A 427 -13.81 8.27 -20.93
C MET A 427 -13.00 7.37 -21.87
N ASP A 428 -13.64 6.80 -22.89
CA ASP A 428 -12.97 5.97 -23.90
C ASP A 428 -11.96 6.76 -24.74
N ARG A 429 -12.20 8.04 -24.95
CA ARG A 429 -11.23 8.94 -25.62
C ARG A 429 -10.03 9.30 -24.74
N ARG A 430 -10.16 9.21 -23.40
CA ARG A 430 -9.06 9.42 -22.44
C ARG A 430 -8.20 8.19 -22.24
N LEU A 431 -8.75 6.98 -22.48
CA LEU A 431 -8.02 5.72 -22.44
C LEU A 431 -7.41 5.48 -23.82
N ARG A 432 -6.13 5.81 -23.97
CA ARG A 432 -5.39 5.50 -25.21
C ARG A 432 -5.12 4.00 -25.30
N GLY A 433 -5.10 3.46 -26.52
CA GLY A 433 -4.65 2.09 -26.78
C GLY A 433 -3.23 1.82 -26.25
N GLU A 434 -2.35 2.83 -26.28
CA GLU A 434 -1.02 2.77 -25.67
C GLU A 434 -1.07 2.54 -24.15
N GLY A 435 -2.03 3.16 -23.44
CA GLY A 435 -2.19 2.98 -21.99
C GLY A 435 -2.61 1.56 -21.61
N ALA A 436 -3.49 0.93 -22.39
CA ALA A 436 -3.89 -0.46 -22.17
C ALA A 436 -2.73 -1.43 -22.45
N TYR A 437 -1.91 -1.17 -23.48
CA TYR A 437 -0.71 -1.94 -23.77
C TYR A 437 0.32 -1.86 -22.62
N LEU A 438 0.59 -0.68 -22.11
CA LEU A 438 1.48 -0.50 -20.96
C LEU A 438 0.92 -1.16 -19.69
N ALA A 439 -0.40 -1.10 -19.47
CA ALA A 439 -1.06 -1.82 -18.37
C ALA A 439 -0.89 -3.34 -18.50
N PHE A 440 -0.97 -3.89 -19.71
CA PHE A 440 -0.73 -5.30 -19.99
C PHE A 440 0.72 -5.71 -19.71
N ILE A 441 1.69 -4.91 -20.18
CA ILE A 441 3.12 -5.14 -19.89
C ILE A 441 3.35 -5.15 -18.38
N PHE A 442 2.80 -4.16 -17.67
CA PHE A 442 2.93 -4.10 -16.21
C PHE A 442 2.34 -5.34 -15.54
N PHE A 443 1.14 -5.77 -15.95
CA PHE A 443 0.50 -6.96 -15.41
C PHE A 443 1.35 -8.21 -15.64
N MET A 444 1.90 -8.38 -16.84
CA MET A 444 2.80 -9.50 -17.15
C MET A 444 4.09 -9.46 -16.31
N LEU A 445 4.70 -8.29 -16.17
CA LEU A 445 5.89 -8.12 -15.33
C LEU A 445 5.60 -8.39 -13.85
N PHE A 446 4.43 -7.99 -13.37
CA PHE A 446 4.01 -8.25 -12.00
C PHE A 446 3.80 -9.75 -11.77
N ALA A 447 3.15 -10.46 -12.70
CA ALA A 447 2.99 -11.91 -12.65
C ALA A 447 4.35 -12.63 -12.71
N LEU A 448 5.27 -12.18 -13.58
CA LEU A 448 6.63 -12.70 -13.64
C LEU A 448 7.41 -12.46 -12.33
N SER A 449 7.20 -11.31 -11.70
CA SER A 449 7.82 -10.99 -10.40
C SER A 449 7.30 -11.91 -9.29
N ILE A 450 6.01 -12.26 -9.30
CA ILE A 450 5.45 -13.29 -8.39
C ILE A 450 6.16 -14.62 -8.64
N ALA A 451 6.21 -15.09 -9.89
CA ALA A 451 6.84 -16.36 -10.23
C ALA A 451 8.33 -16.41 -9.83
N ALA A 452 9.08 -15.32 -10.09
CA ALA A 452 10.48 -15.21 -9.70
C ALA A 452 10.65 -15.23 -8.17
N THR A 453 9.78 -14.53 -7.44
CA THR A 453 9.84 -14.51 -5.97
C THR A 453 9.50 -15.88 -5.39
N VAL A 454 8.47 -16.55 -5.91
CA VAL A 454 8.11 -17.94 -5.52
C VAL A 454 9.29 -18.87 -5.74
N LEU A 455 9.92 -18.83 -6.91
CA LEU A 455 11.08 -19.64 -7.22
C LEU A 455 12.23 -19.43 -6.22
N LEU A 456 12.57 -18.17 -5.94
CA LEU A 456 13.67 -17.84 -5.02
C LEU A 456 13.36 -18.22 -3.56
N VAL A 457 12.11 -18.07 -3.12
CA VAL A 457 11.67 -18.45 -1.76
C VAL A 457 11.65 -19.96 -1.60
N SER A 458 11.23 -20.71 -2.64
CA SER A 458 11.14 -22.18 -2.62
C SER A 458 12.50 -22.89 -2.59
N ILE A 459 13.62 -22.19 -2.86
CA ILE A 459 14.98 -22.77 -2.75
C ILE A 459 15.25 -23.35 -1.35
N ARG A 460 14.59 -22.84 -0.31
CA ARG A 460 14.76 -23.24 1.10
C ARG A 460 13.68 -24.20 1.59
N GLN A 461 13.15 -25.04 0.73
CA GLN A 461 12.16 -26.09 1.08
C GLN A 461 10.87 -25.53 1.73
N ILE A 462 10.48 -24.31 1.37
CA ILE A 462 9.18 -23.79 1.73
C ILE A 462 8.16 -24.37 0.77
N GLU A 463 7.05 -24.86 1.29
CA GLU A 463 5.94 -25.40 0.51
C GLU A 463 5.45 -24.41 -0.55
N PHE A 464 5.04 -24.94 -1.70
CA PHE A 464 4.66 -24.11 -2.84
C PHE A 464 3.54 -23.13 -2.51
N ASP A 465 2.49 -23.59 -1.84
CA ASP A 465 1.34 -22.75 -1.48
C ASP A 465 1.75 -21.61 -0.54
N THR A 466 2.58 -21.93 0.46
CA THR A 466 3.16 -20.94 1.37
C THR A 466 4.05 -19.95 0.61
N ALA A 467 4.91 -20.43 -0.29
CA ALA A 467 5.80 -19.57 -1.08
C ALA A 467 5.00 -18.62 -1.98
N VAL A 468 3.91 -19.10 -2.61
CA VAL A 468 2.99 -18.28 -3.42
C VAL A 468 2.34 -17.19 -2.56
N MET A 469 1.79 -17.57 -1.40
CA MET A 469 1.10 -16.61 -0.55
C MET A 469 2.03 -15.56 0.05
N LEU A 470 3.23 -15.94 0.48
CA LEU A 470 4.26 -14.99 0.93
C LEU A 470 4.70 -14.04 -0.18
N SER A 471 4.89 -14.57 -1.40
CA SER A 471 5.29 -13.77 -2.56
C SER A 471 4.21 -12.76 -2.96
N VAL A 472 2.94 -13.18 -2.99
CA VAL A 472 1.80 -12.30 -3.24
C VAL A 472 1.69 -11.25 -2.13
N SER A 473 1.76 -11.66 -0.87
CA SER A 473 1.70 -10.76 0.29
C SER A 473 2.79 -9.68 0.25
N ALA A 474 4.03 -10.07 -0.09
CA ALA A 474 5.15 -9.15 -0.20
C ALA A 474 5.03 -8.19 -1.39
N LEU A 475 4.72 -8.69 -2.59
CA LEU A 475 4.63 -7.87 -3.81
C LEU A 475 3.40 -6.96 -3.83
N THR A 476 2.29 -7.36 -3.20
CA THR A 476 1.11 -6.51 -3.07
C THR A 476 1.20 -5.53 -1.91
N ASN A 477 2.25 -5.65 -1.06
CA ASN A 477 2.39 -4.92 0.19
C ASN A 477 1.20 -5.12 1.14
N THR A 478 0.75 -6.37 1.29
CA THR A 478 -0.38 -6.77 2.15
C THR A 478 0.10 -7.86 3.11
N GLY A 479 0.94 -7.51 4.07
CA GLY A 479 1.57 -8.46 5.01
C GLY A 479 0.60 -9.35 5.79
N PRO A 480 -0.53 -8.81 6.31
CA PRO A 480 -1.51 -9.61 7.03
C PRO A 480 -2.18 -10.72 6.19
N LEU A 481 -2.08 -10.67 4.85
CA LEU A 481 -2.61 -11.72 3.97
C LEU A 481 -2.02 -13.11 4.33
N ALA A 482 -0.73 -13.17 4.64
CA ALA A 482 -0.05 -14.41 5.00
C ALA A 482 -0.55 -15.05 6.30
N SER A 483 -1.13 -14.26 7.22
CA SER A 483 -1.74 -14.76 8.46
C SER A 483 -3.24 -15.06 8.33
N THR A 484 -3.89 -14.50 7.32
CA THR A 484 -5.35 -14.65 7.11
C THR A 484 -5.69 -15.93 6.37
N ILE A 485 -4.84 -16.37 5.46
CA ILE A 485 -4.99 -17.61 4.72
C ILE A 485 -4.22 -18.69 5.49
N ALA A 486 -4.90 -19.79 5.82
CA ALA A 486 -4.25 -20.94 6.45
C ALA A 486 -3.19 -21.48 5.46
N LEU A 487 -1.93 -21.38 5.85
CA LEU A 487 -0.79 -21.82 5.02
C LEU A 487 -0.40 -23.28 5.31
N THR A 488 -0.98 -23.90 6.34
CA THR A 488 -0.85 -25.34 6.57
C THR A 488 -1.98 -26.06 5.89
N PRO A 489 -1.70 -26.94 4.91
CA PRO A 489 -2.74 -27.77 4.35
C PRO A 489 -3.24 -28.72 5.44
N SER A 490 -4.55 -28.73 5.66
CA SER A 490 -5.22 -29.73 6.48
C SER A 490 -4.98 -31.18 6.01
N PHE A 491 -4.34 -31.35 4.85
CA PHE A 491 -4.01 -32.63 4.22
C PHE A 491 -2.93 -33.42 4.97
N GLU A 492 -1.96 -32.77 5.58
CA GLU A 492 -0.85 -33.44 6.28
C GLU A 492 -1.24 -33.87 7.70
N SER A 493 -2.25 -33.25 8.29
CA SER A 493 -2.80 -33.67 9.59
C SER A 493 -3.41 -35.07 9.53
N SER A 494 -3.91 -35.51 8.36
CA SER A 494 -4.45 -36.85 8.16
C SER A 494 -3.37 -37.91 7.95
N ALA A 495 -2.14 -37.56 7.63
CA ALA A 495 -1.04 -38.50 7.36
C ALA A 495 -0.14 -38.75 8.57
N GLY A 496 -0.42 -38.14 9.75
CA GLY A 496 0.38 -38.32 10.96
C GLY A 496 1.81 -37.75 10.89
N ILE A 497 2.13 -36.99 9.83
CA ILE A 497 3.38 -36.23 9.69
C ILE A 497 3.13 -34.92 10.43
N ALA A 498 3.89 -34.67 11.50
CA ALA A 498 3.86 -33.40 12.22
C ALA A 498 4.34 -32.30 11.24
N SER A 499 3.40 -31.68 10.53
CA SER A 499 3.70 -30.47 9.78
C SER A 499 4.08 -29.41 10.79
N ASN A 500 5.24 -28.78 10.61
CA ASN A 500 5.59 -27.61 11.40
C ASN A 500 4.49 -26.55 11.16
N PRO A 501 3.74 -26.15 12.19
CA PRO A 501 2.77 -25.10 12.01
C PRO A 501 3.47 -23.86 11.49
N TRP A 502 2.82 -23.11 10.61
CA TRP A 502 3.34 -21.82 10.14
C TRP A 502 3.62 -20.90 11.33
N GLU A 503 4.89 -20.68 11.61
CA GLU A 503 5.35 -19.84 12.74
C GLU A 503 5.33 -18.34 12.40
N GLY A 504 4.71 -17.96 11.29
CA GLY A 504 4.73 -16.59 10.80
C GLY A 504 6.04 -16.21 10.09
N TRP A 505 6.21 -14.93 9.82
CA TRP A 505 7.39 -14.39 9.14
C TRP A 505 8.69 -14.61 9.94
N SER A 506 8.61 -14.79 11.26
CA SER A 506 9.74 -15.02 12.16
C SER A 506 10.44 -16.35 11.89
N GLY A 507 9.69 -17.40 11.61
CA GLY A 507 10.22 -18.75 11.33
C GLY A 507 11.01 -18.87 10.02
N LEU A 508 10.96 -17.88 9.12
CA LEU A 508 11.68 -17.92 7.86
C LEU A 508 13.20 -17.79 8.04
N ALA A 509 13.96 -18.55 7.24
CA ALA A 509 15.40 -18.41 7.15
C ALA A 509 15.83 -17.04 6.56
N THR A 510 17.09 -16.66 6.71
CA THR A 510 17.62 -15.36 6.27
C THR A 510 17.45 -15.11 4.78
N LEU A 511 17.67 -16.12 3.92
CA LEU A 511 17.55 -15.96 2.46
C LEU A 511 16.12 -15.66 2.01
N PRO A 512 15.08 -16.44 2.39
CA PRO A 512 13.68 -16.07 2.13
C PRO A 512 13.30 -14.67 2.65
N LYS A 513 13.73 -14.31 3.86
CA LYS A 513 13.52 -12.95 4.40
C LYS A 513 14.10 -11.87 3.49
N LEU A 514 15.33 -12.06 3.01
CA LEU A 514 15.98 -11.10 2.10
C LEU A 514 15.23 -10.98 0.77
N VAL A 515 14.84 -12.11 0.18
CA VAL A 515 14.06 -12.14 -1.08
C VAL A 515 12.73 -11.42 -0.90
N LEU A 516 12.02 -11.70 0.19
CA LEU A 516 10.72 -11.09 0.48
C LEU A 516 10.85 -9.59 0.78
N ALA A 517 11.90 -9.15 1.49
CA ALA A 517 12.18 -7.71 1.64
C ALA A 517 12.41 -7.03 0.28
N GLY A 518 13.17 -7.68 -0.62
CA GLY A 518 13.31 -7.23 -2.00
C GLY A 518 11.98 -7.15 -2.74
N ALA A 519 11.12 -8.16 -2.59
CA ALA A 519 9.77 -8.19 -3.18
C ALA A 519 8.87 -7.07 -2.65
N MET A 520 8.91 -6.75 -1.33
CA MET A 520 8.19 -5.61 -0.74
C MET A 520 8.62 -4.27 -1.36
N ILE A 521 9.93 -4.09 -1.60
CA ILE A 521 10.46 -2.88 -2.25
C ILE A 521 10.03 -2.82 -3.71
N VAL A 522 10.13 -3.94 -4.45
CA VAL A 522 9.72 -4.05 -5.85
C VAL A 522 8.23 -3.73 -6.01
N GLY A 523 7.39 -4.32 -5.18
CA GLY A 523 5.94 -4.08 -5.18
C GLY A 523 5.62 -2.59 -4.93
N ARG A 524 6.39 -1.93 -4.07
CA ARG A 524 6.14 -0.53 -3.71
C ARG A 524 6.62 0.47 -4.74
N LEU A 525 7.75 0.21 -5.39
CA LEU A 525 8.35 1.07 -6.42
C LEU A 525 7.74 0.87 -7.81
N GLU A 526 6.93 -0.17 -7.97
CA GLU A 526 6.45 -0.72 -9.22
C GLU A 526 7.53 -1.40 -10.08
N THR A 527 7.19 -2.55 -10.62
CA THR A 527 8.11 -3.41 -11.38
C THR A 527 8.70 -2.72 -12.62
N LEU A 528 7.93 -1.83 -13.27
CA LEU A 528 8.42 -1.06 -14.43
C LEU A 528 9.54 -0.07 -14.06
N ALA A 529 9.42 0.60 -12.91
CA ALA A 529 10.44 1.53 -12.46
C ALA A 529 11.76 0.81 -12.14
N ILE A 530 11.67 -0.39 -11.56
CA ILE A 530 12.85 -1.22 -11.27
C ILE A 530 13.46 -1.78 -12.55
N LEU A 531 12.65 -2.25 -13.50
CA LEU A 531 13.15 -2.71 -14.77
C LEU A 531 13.91 -1.59 -15.51
N ALA A 532 13.39 -0.36 -15.47
CA ALA A 532 14.09 0.81 -16.02
C ALA A 532 15.45 1.04 -15.34
N LEU A 533 15.54 0.84 -14.02
CA LEU A 533 16.82 0.94 -13.28
C LEU A 533 17.82 -0.17 -13.63
N LEU A 534 17.35 -1.36 -14.01
CA LEU A 534 18.19 -2.50 -14.35
C LEU A 534 18.74 -2.44 -15.79
N THR A 535 18.14 -1.61 -16.67
CA THR A 535 18.63 -1.49 -18.05
C THR A 535 19.97 -0.75 -18.11
N PRO A 536 21.02 -1.32 -18.76
CA PRO A 536 22.34 -0.65 -18.88
C PRO A 536 22.27 0.71 -19.58
N ASP A 537 21.38 0.86 -20.54
CA ASP A 537 21.18 2.12 -21.29
C ASP A 537 20.66 3.26 -20.40
N PHE A 538 19.99 2.92 -19.31
CA PHE A 538 19.58 3.88 -18.29
C PHE A 538 20.77 4.54 -17.59
N TRP A 539 21.88 3.85 -17.42
CA TRP A 539 23.09 4.34 -16.74
C TRP A 539 24.13 4.98 -17.70
N ARG A 540 24.04 4.71 -19.01
CA ARG A 540 25.03 5.15 -20.01
C ARG A 540 24.81 6.55 -20.58
N ARG A 541 23.66 7.20 -20.38
CA ARG A 541 23.34 8.53 -20.94
C ARG A 541 23.50 9.66 -19.94
#